data_abea9826f6b5eb14b779e1fcb2381e5f
#
_entry.id   abea9826f6b5eb14b779e1fcb2381e5f
#
_cell.length_a   1.000
_cell.length_b   1.000
_cell.length_c   1.000
_cell.angle_alpha   90.00
_cell.angle_beta   90.00
_cell.angle_gamma   90.00
#
_symmetry.space_group_name_H-M   'P 1'
#
loop_
_entity.id
_entity.type
_entity.pdbx_description
1 polymer ?
#
loop_
_entity_poly.entity_id
_entity_poly.type
_entity_poly.pdbx_seq_one_letter_code
_entity_poly.pdbx_strand_id
1 'polypeptide(L)'
;MERHLLITVSEKHDNLFGVRFVGGFFTQKENMEITLLYLTPKPPGRFEADRETELQSKKSEATGRKALNEVKEELLYLGFEEEQIAIRLRARRLSKVSEIIHEGSEGKYDAVVLGRRGLSWLEQAFDESVTRTLLEQQWDFPIWLCRRPDPERKDVLACVDGSHASRRMLDHVGFVLGSAREQNVTLLAVSRKGKVGDRPVEDVLNEGREILVVDGISPEQIRFKVIQEANPGKAIIRE
;
A
#
# COMPACT_ATOMS: atom_id res chain seq x y z
N MET A 1 -17.17 7.22 4.67
CA MET A 1 -16.92 5.95 3.94
C MET A 1 -15.85 5.23 4.73
N GLU A 2 -16.09 3.99 5.13
CA GLU A 2 -15.12 3.20 5.87
C GLU A 2 -13.97 2.77 4.96
N ARG A 3 -12.76 2.77 5.49
CA ARG A 3 -11.53 2.35 4.80
C ARG A 3 -10.92 1.20 5.57
N HIS A 4 -10.73 0.08 4.92
CA HIS A 4 -10.16 -1.11 5.54
C HIS A 4 -8.77 -1.43 4.98
N LEU A 5 -7.74 -1.30 5.80
CA LEU A 5 -6.35 -1.51 5.40
C LEU A 5 -5.79 -2.82 5.95
N LEU A 6 -5.09 -3.58 5.12
CA LEU A 6 -4.28 -4.72 5.56
C LEU A 6 -2.82 -4.30 5.73
N ILE A 7 -2.30 -4.31 6.94
CA ILE A 7 -0.89 -4.01 7.23
C ILE A 7 -0.13 -5.29 7.54
N THR A 8 0.94 -5.56 6.77
CA THR A 8 1.77 -6.73 7.03
C THR A 8 2.81 -6.45 8.10
N VAL A 9 2.90 -7.36 9.08
CA VAL A 9 3.83 -7.29 10.21
C VAL A 9 4.93 -8.35 10.07
N SER A 10 6.15 -8.04 10.46
CA SER A 10 7.30 -8.95 10.46
C SER A 10 8.02 -8.97 11.81
N GLU A 11 8.79 -10.04 12.09
CA GLU A 11 9.53 -10.21 13.37
C GLU A 11 10.46 -9.05 13.72
N LYS A 12 11.12 -8.48 12.72
CA LYS A 12 12.00 -7.31 12.92
C LYS A 12 11.22 -6.05 12.55
N HIS A 13 10.62 -5.45 13.53
CA HIS A 13 9.76 -4.26 13.40
C HIS A 13 10.47 -2.95 13.75
N ASP A 14 11.82 -2.94 13.71
CA ASP A 14 12.62 -1.74 14.03
C ASP A 14 12.18 -0.48 13.27
N ASN A 15 11.44 -0.66 12.19
CA ASN A 15 10.94 0.43 11.35
C ASN A 15 9.49 0.12 10.94
N LEU A 16 8.54 0.45 11.77
CA LEU A 16 7.10 0.31 11.51
C LEU A 16 6.61 1.31 10.43
N PHE A 17 7.27 1.34 9.26
CA PHE A 17 7.04 2.37 8.25
C PHE A 17 5.61 2.41 7.73
N GLY A 18 4.99 1.24 7.51
CA GLY A 18 3.59 1.19 7.11
C GLY A 18 2.65 1.75 8.18
N VAL A 19 2.86 1.34 9.43
CA VAL A 19 2.09 1.79 10.60
C VAL A 19 2.25 3.28 10.82
N ARG A 20 3.48 3.78 10.83
CA ARG A 20 3.79 5.20 11.02
C ARG A 20 3.30 6.06 9.85
N PHE A 21 3.32 5.53 8.63
CA PHE A 21 2.73 6.20 7.48
C PHE A 21 1.22 6.34 7.69
N VAL A 22 0.50 5.26 7.94
CA VAL A 22 -0.95 5.28 8.13
C VAL A 22 -1.32 6.18 9.32
N GLY A 23 -0.64 6.05 10.44
CA GLY A 23 -0.90 6.84 11.64
C GLY A 23 -0.58 8.33 11.52
N GLY A 24 0.45 8.70 10.73
CA GLY A 24 0.86 10.09 10.55
C GLY A 24 0.24 10.81 9.37
N PHE A 25 -0.08 10.08 8.30
CA PHE A 25 -0.65 10.65 7.08
C PHE A 25 -2.13 11.02 7.23
N PHE A 26 -2.91 10.17 7.91
CA PHE A 26 -4.34 10.39 8.13
C PHE A 26 -4.59 11.11 9.44
N THR A 27 -5.24 12.28 9.37
CA THR A 27 -5.67 13.04 10.55
C THR A 27 -7.03 12.56 11.07
N GLN A 28 -7.93 12.14 10.17
CA GLN A 28 -9.24 11.58 10.50
C GLN A 28 -9.17 10.05 10.42
N LYS A 29 -9.31 9.38 11.57
CA LYS A 29 -9.14 7.92 11.71
C LYS A 29 -10.44 7.20 12.06
N GLU A 30 -11.51 7.93 12.35
CA GLU A 30 -12.77 7.40 12.88
C GLU A 30 -13.43 6.40 11.93
N ASN A 31 -13.18 6.54 10.62
CA ASN A 31 -13.72 5.65 9.59
C ASN A 31 -12.63 4.75 8.98
N MET A 32 -11.65 4.34 9.78
CA MET A 32 -10.57 3.46 9.32
C MET A 32 -10.54 2.18 10.15
N GLU A 33 -10.52 1.05 9.46
CA GLU A 33 -10.28 -0.26 10.05
C GLU A 33 -8.91 -0.77 9.61
N ILE A 34 -8.20 -1.42 10.50
CA ILE A 34 -6.88 -1.97 10.25
C ILE A 34 -6.86 -3.45 10.61
N THR A 35 -6.47 -4.28 9.67
CA THR A 35 -6.11 -5.67 9.94
C THR A 35 -4.59 -5.82 9.94
N LEU A 36 -4.01 -6.25 11.04
CA LEU A 36 -2.60 -6.58 11.18
C LEU A 36 -2.38 -8.05 10.82
N LEU A 37 -1.60 -8.33 9.77
CA LEU A 37 -1.30 -9.69 9.32
C LEU A 37 0.13 -10.08 9.62
N TYR A 38 0.30 -11.16 10.39
CA TYR A 38 1.59 -11.82 10.56
C TYR A 38 1.54 -13.24 9.98
N LEU A 39 2.54 -13.59 9.17
CA LEU A 39 2.66 -14.89 8.54
C LEU A 39 3.77 -15.70 9.22
N THR A 40 3.40 -16.77 9.96
CA THR A 40 4.37 -17.70 10.52
C THR A 40 5.00 -18.57 9.43
N PRO A 41 6.17 -19.17 9.65
CA PRO A 41 6.74 -20.17 8.74
C PRO A 41 5.76 -21.30 8.43
N LYS A 42 5.97 -22.00 7.31
CA LYS A 42 5.17 -23.15 6.95
C LYS A 42 5.26 -24.21 8.05
N PRO A 43 4.14 -24.73 8.56
CA PRO A 43 4.19 -25.82 9.52
C PRO A 43 4.80 -27.06 8.87
N PRO A 44 5.50 -27.90 9.65
CA PRO A 44 6.05 -29.15 9.17
C PRO A 44 4.94 -30.06 8.62
N GLY A 45 5.30 -30.89 7.66
CA GLY A 45 4.39 -31.93 7.15
C GLY A 45 4.01 -32.93 8.26
N ARG A 46 2.86 -33.61 8.12
CA ARG A 46 2.39 -34.59 9.12
C ARG A 46 3.38 -35.70 9.45
N PHE A 47 4.32 -35.99 8.54
CA PHE A 47 5.35 -37.02 8.68
C PHE A 47 6.68 -36.48 9.24
N GLU A 48 6.83 -35.15 9.39
CA GLU A 48 8.03 -34.47 9.85
C GLU A 48 7.82 -33.80 11.23
N ALA A 49 6.66 -34.01 11.84
CA ALA A 49 6.31 -33.41 13.13
C ALA A 49 6.99 -34.16 14.27
N ASP A 50 8.28 -33.93 14.46
CA ASP A 50 8.97 -34.28 15.67
C ASP A 50 8.75 -33.20 16.77
N ARG A 51 9.17 -33.50 17.98
CA ARG A 51 9.01 -32.63 19.15
C ARG A 51 9.75 -31.26 18.95
N GLU A 52 10.80 -31.26 18.21
CA GLU A 52 11.61 -30.06 17.94
C GLU A 52 10.88 -29.11 16.98
N THR A 53 10.25 -29.63 15.95
CA THR A 53 9.48 -28.92 14.95
C THR A 53 8.20 -28.31 15.56
N GLU A 54 7.53 -29.02 16.48
CA GLU A 54 6.42 -28.46 17.23
C GLU A 54 6.82 -27.30 18.13
N LEU A 55 7.98 -27.42 18.81
CA LEU A 55 8.52 -26.36 19.65
C LEU A 55 8.86 -25.12 18.82
N GLN A 56 9.43 -25.32 17.63
CA GLN A 56 9.76 -24.22 16.72
C GLN A 56 8.51 -23.52 16.19
N SER A 57 7.45 -24.27 15.87
CA SER A 57 6.16 -23.70 15.47
C SER A 57 5.54 -22.85 16.58
N LYS A 58 5.47 -23.37 17.81
CA LYS A 58 4.97 -22.63 18.99
C LYS A 58 5.79 -21.35 19.26
N LYS A 59 7.13 -21.43 19.14
CA LYS A 59 8.00 -20.27 19.29
C LYS A 59 7.74 -19.22 18.22
N SER A 60 7.53 -19.63 16.97
CA SER A 60 7.20 -18.73 15.87
C SER A 60 5.85 -18.05 16.06
N GLU A 61 4.84 -18.78 16.54
CA GLU A 61 3.53 -18.20 16.87
C GLU A 61 3.62 -17.19 18.03
N ALA A 62 4.36 -17.51 19.08
CA ALA A 62 4.57 -16.60 20.19
C ALA A 62 5.29 -15.31 19.75
N THR A 63 6.30 -15.44 18.88
CA THR A 63 7.00 -14.31 18.29
C THR A 63 6.06 -13.45 17.43
N GLY A 64 5.22 -14.09 16.62
CA GLY A 64 4.23 -13.40 15.80
C GLY A 64 3.19 -12.64 16.62
N ARG A 65 2.66 -13.27 17.68
CA ARG A 65 1.70 -12.61 18.59
C ARG A 65 2.34 -11.42 19.29
N LYS A 66 3.58 -11.56 19.76
CA LYS A 66 4.32 -10.45 20.38
C LYS A 66 4.48 -9.29 19.40
N ALA A 67 4.94 -9.55 18.16
CA ALA A 67 5.11 -8.53 17.14
C ALA A 67 3.78 -7.84 16.77
N LEU A 68 2.69 -8.59 16.67
CA LEU A 68 1.35 -8.04 16.40
C LEU A 68 0.87 -7.13 17.53
N ASN A 69 1.07 -7.53 18.79
CA ASN A 69 0.67 -6.72 19.94
C ASN A 69 1.49 -5.42 20.03
N GLU A 70 2.81 -5.47 19.80
CA GLU A 70 3.65 -4.27 19.78
C GLU A 70 3.23 -3.30 18.67
N VAL A 71 2.83 -3.80 17.51
CA VAL A 71 2.30 -2.97 16.41
C VAL A 71 0.93 -2.42 16.76
N LYS A 72 0.07 -3.18 17.42
CA LYS A 72 -1.22 -2.71 17.94
C LYS A 72 -1.03 -1.54 18.91
N GLU A 73 -0.14 -1.67 19.89
CA GLU A 73 0.17 -0.59 20.82
C GLU A 73 0.67 0.69 20.13
N GLU A 74 1.50 0.55 19.08
CA GLU A 74 1.92 1.71 18.28
C GLU A 74 0.74 2.38 17.56
N LEU A 75 -0.22 1.62 17.02
CA LEU A 75 -1.44 2.18 16.41
C LEU A 75 -2.31 2.91 17.43
N LEU A 76 -2.49 2.34 18.63
CA LEU A 76 -3.21 2.99 19.73
C LEU A 76 -2.53 4.31 20.10
N TYR A 77 -1.21 4.31 20.23
CA TYR A 77 -0.42 5.52 20.48
C TYR A 77 -0.57 6.57 19.38
N LEU A 78 -0.73 6.13 18.12
CA LEU A 78 -0.97 6.99 16.96
C LEU A 78 -2.43 7.44 16.83
N GLY A 79 -3.31 7.12 17.79
CA GLY A 79 -4.67 7.61 17.90
C GLY A 79 -5.73 6.79 17.17
N PHE A 80 -5.50 5.49 16.97
CA PHE A 80 -6.55 4.54 16.61
C PHE A 80 -7.21 3.98 17.86
N GLU A 81 -8.47 3.61 17.77
CA GLU A 81 -9.21 2.93 18.83
C GLU A 81 -9.01 1.40 18.73
N GLU A 82 -9.19 0.68 19.84
CA GLU A 82 -8.95 -0.76 19.90
C GLU A 82 -9.86 -1.55 18.94
N GLU A 83 -11.10 -1.12 18.82
CA GLU A 83 -12.14 -1.70 17.97
C GLU A 83 -11.83 -1.59 16.48
N GLN A 84 -10.98 -0.64 16.08
CA GLN A 84 -10.55 -0.45 14.69
C GLN A 84 -9.41 -1.41 14.28
N ILE A 85 -8.83 -2.17 15.25
CA ILE A 85 -7.63 -2.95 15.00
C ILE A 85 -7.91 -4.45 15.16
N ALA A 86 -7.96 -5.15 14.05
CA ALA A 86 -8.03 -6.62 14.02
C ALA A 86 -6.64 -7.24 13.89
N ILE A 87 -6.43 -8.37 14.57
CA ILE A 87 -5.16 -9.12 14.53
C ILE A 87 -5.38 -10.46 13.81
N ARG A 88 -4.55 -10.75 12.80
CA ARG A 88 -4.53 -12.03 12.08
C ARG A 88 -3.15 -12.66 12.11
N LEU A 89 -3.07 -13.84 12.73
CA LEU A 89 -1.91 -14.71 12.69
C LEU A 89 -2.22 -15.90 11.80
N ARG A 90 -1.49 -16.07 10.69
CA ARG A 90 -1.69 -17.19 9.74
C ARG A 90 -0.41 -17.99 9.55
N ALA A 91 -0.53 -19.30 9.50
CA ALA A 91 0.55 -20.18 9.07
C ALA A 91 0.63 -20.19 7.54
N ARG A 92 1.83 -19.95 6.99
CA ARG A 92 2.04 -19.98 5.54
C ARG A 92 1.86 -21.40 5.00
N ARG A 93 1.13 -21.50 3.90
CA ARG A 93 1.07 -22.71 3.06
C ARG A 93 1.86 -22.52 1.78
N LEU A 94 1.91 -21.29 1.29
CA LEU A 94 2.57 -20.85 0.07
C LEU A 94 3.76 -19.91 0.36
N SER A 95 4.25 -19.21 -0.64
CA SER A 95 5.21 -18.12 -0.46
C SER A 95 4.57 -16.97 0.34
N LYS A 96 5.38 -16.11 1.01
CA LYS A 96 4.84 -14.92 1.70
C LYS A 96 4.03 -14.03 0.77
N VAL A 97 4.52 -13.87 -0.45
CA VAL A 97 3.88 -13.07 -1.51
C VAL A 97 2.50 -13.63 -1.83
N SER A 98 2.43 -14.92 -2.14
CA SER A 98 1.18 -15.58 -2.50
C SER A 98 0.15 -15.53 -1.36
N GLU A 99 0.59 -15.65 -0.11
CA GLU A 99 -0.30 -15.54 1.06
C GLU A 99 -0.83 -14.11 1.24
N ILE A 100 0.01 -13.08 1.03
CA ILE A 100 -0.40 -11.68 1.10
C ILE A 100 -1.39 -11.34 -0.02
N ILE A 101 -1.11 -11.82 -1.25
CA ILE A 101 -2.02 -11.63 -2.38
C ILE A 101 -3.37 -12.29 -2.11
N HIS A 102 -3.34 -13.53 -1.66
CA HIS A 102 -4.56 -14.28 -1.34
C HIS A 102 -5.38 -13.60 -0.24
N GLU A 103 -4.72 -13.17 0.83
CA GLU A 103 -5.39 -12.41 1.90
C GLU A 103 -5.96 -11.08 1.39
N GLY A 104 -5.18 -10.34 0.57
CA GLY A 104 -5.60 -9.07 -0.01
C GLY A 104 -6.82 -9.20 -0.93
N SER A 105 -6.86 -10.25 -1.76
CA SER A 105 -7.98 -10.51 -2.67
C SER A 105 -9.24 -11.01 -1.95
N GLU A 106 -9.09 -11.90 -0.96
CA GLU A 106 -10.24 -12.46 -0.24
C GLU A 106 -10.81 -11.52 0.82
N GLY A 107 -9.94 -10.74 1.47
CA GLY A 107 -10.31 -9.92 2.62
C GLY A 107 -11.03 -8.61 2.27
N LYS A 108 -11.17 -8.28 0.98
CA LYS A 108 -11.82 -7.05 0.49
C LYS A 108 -11.24 -5.79 1.14
N TYR A 109 -9.93 -5.73 1.28
CA TYR A 109 -9.23 -4.56 1.77
C TYR A 109 -9.12 -3.50 0.69
N ASP A 110 -9.24 -2.25 1.09
CA ASP A 110 -9.07 -1.10 0.19
C ASP A 110 -7.60 -0.89 -0.21
N ALA A 111 -6.67 -1.30 0.63
CA ALA A 111 -5.26 -1.37 0.28
C ALA A 111 -4.49 -2.37 1.15
N VAL A 112 -3.41 -2.92 0.58
CA VAL A 112 -2.40 -3.70 1.30
C VAL A 112 -1.17 -2.84 1.54
N VAL A 113 -0.85 -2.60 2.82
CA VAL A 113 0.25 -1.75 3.25
C VAL A 113 1.48 -2.60 3.57
N LEU A 114 2.56 -2.36 2.84
CA LEU A 114 3.83 -3.07 2.98
C LEU A 114 4.92 -2.09 3.46
N GLY A 115 5.59 -2.43 4.55
CA GLY A 115 6.78 -1.71 5.00
C GLY A 115 8.02 -2.04 4.17
N ARG A 116 9.19 -1.49 4.56
CA ARG A 116 10.48 -1.63 3.86
C ARG A 116 10.86 -3.08 3.49
N ARG A 117 10.46 -4.07 4.28
CA ARG A 117 10.73 -5.48 3.98
C ARG A 117 9.80 -6.05 2.93
N GLY A 118 8.59 -5.51 2.82
CA GLY A 118 7.75 -5.79 1.68
C GLY A 118 8.43 -5.37 0.37
N LEU A 119 9.13 -4.23 0.38
CA LEU A 119 9.95 -3.78 -0.75
C LEU A 119 11.07 -4.76 -1.09
N SER A 120 11.84 -5.25 -0.10
CA SER A 120 12.98 -6.12 -0.38
C SER A 120 12.56 -7.47 -0.96
N TRP A 121 11.40 -8.02 -0.63
CA TRP A 121 10.91 -9.21 -1.29
C TRP A 121 10.23 -8.92 -2.63
N LEU A 122 9.59 -7.75 -2.79
CA LEU A 122 9.21 -7.28 -4.12
C LEU A 122 10.47 -7.16 -5.00
N GLU A 123 11.53 -6.50 -4.52
CA GLU A 123 12.80 -6.38 -5.24
C GLU A 123 13.41 -7.76 -5.54
N GLN A 124 13.34 -8.72 -4.63
CA GLN A 124 13.77 -10.11 -4.86
C GLN A 124 12.81 -10.90 -5.76
N ALA A 125 11.52 -10.59 -5.71
CA ALA A 125 10.56 -11.08 -6.68
C ALA A 125 10.75 -10.41 -8.06
N PHE A 126 11.43 -9.26 -8.12
CA PHE A 126 11.83 -8.50 -9.31
C PHE A 126 13.10 -9.05 -9.99
N ASP A 127 13.66 -10.18 -9.55
CA ASP A 127 14.64 -10.92 -10.32
C ASP A 127 13.94 -11.56 -11.54
N GLU A 128 14.27 -11.07 -12.67
CA GLU A 128 13.81 -11.13 -14.08
C GLU A 128 12.72 -12.14 -14.53
N SER A 129 12.48 -13.24 -13.84
CA SER A 129 11.54 -14.27 -14.32
C SER A 129 10.23 -14.38 -13.53
N VAL A 130 10.23 -14.13 -12.23
CA VAL A 130 9.04 -14.22 -11.36
C VAL A 130 8.26 -12.93 -11.33
N THR A 131 8.95 -11.82 -11.51
CA THR A 131 8.44 -10.46 -11.50
C THR A 131 7.46 -10.18 -12.60
N ARG A 132 7.82 -10.59 -13.83
CA ARG A 132 6.97 -10.36 -14.97
C ARG A 132 5.62 -11.03 -14.78
N THR A 133 5.61 -12.24 -14.26
CA THR A 133 4.39 -13.02 -13.97
C THR A 133 3.57 -12.38 -12.84
N LEU A 134 4.20 -11.78 -11.83
CA LEU A 134 3.48 -11.13 -10.73
C LEU A 134 2.92 -9.75 -11.11
N LEU A 135 3.65 -8.97 -11.92
CA LEU A 135 3.15 -7.70 -12.45
C LEU A 135 2.13 -7.88 -13.58
N GLU A 136 2.18 -9.00 -14.28
CA GLU A 136 1.20 -9.39 -15.29
C GLU A 136 -0.07 -10.00 -14.65
N GLN A 137 -0.01 -10.46 -13.40
CA GLN A 137 -1.22 -10.75 -12.62
C GLN A 137 -1.91 -9.44 -12.29
N GLN A 138 -3.13 -9.25 -12.78
CA GLN A 138 -3.96 -8.12 -12.39
C GLN A 138 -4.26 -8.21 -10.90
N TRP A 139 -3.67 -7.32 -10.12
CA TRP A 139 -3.97 -7.17 -8.72
C TRP A 139 -5.30 -6.42 -8.60
N ASP A 140 -6.25 -7.03 -7.90
CA ASP A 140 -7.59 -6.45 -7.73
C ASP A 140 -7.65 -5.42 -6.60
N PHE A 141 -6.52 -5.13 -5.96
CA PHE A 141 -6.41 -4.19 -4.85
C PHE A 141 -5.14 -3.32 -4.93
N PRO A 142 -5.17 -2.10 -4.40
CA PRO A 142 -4.01 -1.22 -4.31
C PRO A 142 -2.96 -1.72 -3.32
N ILE A 143 -1.68 -1.49 -3.63
CA ILE A 143 -0.55 -1.79 -2.75
C ILE A 143 0.18 -0.49 -2.40
N TRP A 144 0.34 -0.25 -1.10
CA TRP A 144 1.10 0.87 -0.58
C TRP A 144 2.47 0.39 -0.11
N LEU A 145 3.52 0.91 -0.74
CA LEU A 145 4.90 0.60 -0.39
C LEU A 145 5.47 1.72 0.48
N CYS A 146 5.49 1.49 1.78
CA CYS A 146 5.93 2.49 2.74
C CYS A 146 7.43 2.39 3.00
N ARG A 147 8.14 3.44 2.61
CA ARG A 147 9.51 3.72 3.04
C ARG A 147 9.47 4.55 4.34
N ARG A 148 10.62 5.10 4.76
CA ARG A 148 10.66 5.97 5.92
C ARG A 148 9.69 7.16 5.72
N PRO A 149 8.57 7.22 6.47
CA PRO A 149 7.63 8.32 6.33
C PRO A 149 8.27 9.62 6.83
N ASP A 150 7.97 10.70 6.12
CA ASP A 150 8.28 12.05 6.54
C ASP A 150 6.96 12.70 6.99
N PRO A 151 6.76 13.00 8.28
CA PRO A 151 5.49 13.51 8.78
C PRO A 151 5.13 14.90 8.23
N GLU A 152 6.12 15.64 7.71
CA GLU A 152 5.90 16.94 7.07
C GLU A 152 5.39 16.83 5.62
N ARG A 153 5.52 15.65 5.01
CA ARG A 153 5.07 15.40 3.64
C ARG A 153 3.70 14.77 3.63
N LYS A 154 2.69 15.59 3.41
CA LYS A 154 1.28 15.15 3.32
C LYS A 154 0.69 15.24 1.92
N ASP A 155 1.31 15.99 1.01
CA ASP A 155 0.84 16.14 -0.36
C ASP A 155 1.08 14.88 -1.19
N VAL A 156 0.19 14.63 -2.14
CA VAL A 156 0.21 13.46 -3.02
C VAL A 156 0.62 13.84 -4.42
N LEU A 157 1.59 13.14 -4.99
CA LEU A 157 1.97 13.22 -6.40
C LEU A 157 1.34 12.03 -7.15
N ALA A 158 0.32 12.31 -7.94
CA ALA A 158 -0.37 11.32 -8.76
C ALA A 158 0.14 11.36 -10.21
N CYS A 159 0.85 10.31 -10.63
CA CYS A 159 1.40 10.22 -11.99
C CYS A 159 0.35 9.67 -12.94
N VAL A 160 0.00 10.44 -13.98
CA VAL A 160 -1.05 10.09 -14.91
C VAL A 160 -0.54 9.96 -16.34
N ASP A 161 -1.03 8.93 -17.03
CA ASP A 161 -0.71 8.62 -18.43
C ASP A 161 -1.94 8.42 -19.31
N GLY A 162 -3.14 8.61 -18.74
CA GLY A 162 -4.42 8.42 -19.41
C GLY A 162 -4.81 6.95 -19.62
N SER A 163 -4.03 6.00 -19.08
CA SER A 163 -4.36 4.57 -19.10
C SER A 163 -5.50 4.23 -18.14
N HIS A 164 -6.12 3.07 -18.31
CA HIS A 164 -7.09 2.55 -17.36
C HIS A 164 -6.47 2.37 -15.95
N ALA A 165 -5.20 1.99 -15.88
CA ALA A 165 -4.48 1.86 -14.61
C ALA A 165 -4.34 3.20 -13.88
N SER A 166 -4.00 4.28 -14.60
CA SER A 166 -3.88 5.61 -13.98
C SER A 166 -5.25 6.16 -13.53
N ARG A 167 -6.34 5.85 -14.22
CA ARG A 167 -7.70 6.20 -13.77
C ARG A 167 -8.08 5.47 -12.48
N ARG A 168 -7.85 4.15 -12.40
CA ARG A 168 -8.07 3.37 -11.18
C ARG A 168 -7.23 3.87 -10.00
N MET A 169 -6.00 4.29 -10.26
CA MET A 169 -5.14 4.89 -9.23
C MET A 169 -5.73 6.22 -8.74
N LEU A 170 -6.25 7.07 -9.64
CA LEU A 170 -6.89 8.34 -9.25
C LEU A 170 -8.17 8.12 -8.46
N ASP A 171 -9.02 7.19 -8.88
CA ASP A 171 -10.21 6.76 -8.14
C ASP A 171 -9.85 6.30 -6.72
N HIS A 172 -8.79 5.50 -6.58
CA HIS A 172 -8.28 5.11 -5.26
C HIS A 172 -7.74 6.29 -4.45
N VAL A 173 -6.99 7.21 -5.05
CA VAL A 173 -6.50 8.43 -4.39
C VAL A 173 -7.69 9.29 -3.93
N GLY A 174 -8.70 9.47 -4.77
CA GLY A 174 -9.92 10.18 -4.45
C GLY A 174 -10.66 9.53 -3.28
N PHE A 175 -10.89 8.22 -3.33
CA PHE A 175 -11.50 7.45 -2.24
C PHE A 175 -10.74 7.63 -0.90
N VAL A 176 -9.41 7.56 -0.95
CA VAL A 176 -8.56 7.66 0.24
C VAL A 176 -8.54 9.08 0.81
N LEU A 177 -8.55 10.11 -0.02
CA LEU A 177 -8.39 11.51 0.38
C LEU A 177 -9.69 12.31 0.41
N GLY A 178 -10.78 11.81 -0.16
CA GLY A 178 -11.99 12.60 -0.42
C GLY A 178 -12.60 13.35 0.78
N SER A 179 -12.30 12.93 2.01
CA SER A 179 -12.68 13.64 3.23
C SER A 179 -11.55 14.50 3.82
N ALA A 180 -10.33 14.39 3.30
CA ALA A 180 -9.15 15.06 3.84
C ALA A 180 -9.00 16.47 3.22
N ARG A 181 -8.96 17.51 4.06
CA ARG A 181 -8.84 18.91 3.62
C ARG A 181 -7.42 19.45 3.66
N GLU A 182 -6.48 18.69 4.22
CA GLU A 182 -5.11 19.12 4.48
C GLU A 182 -4.13 18.73 3.37
N GLN A 183 -4.47 17.72 2.55
CA GLN A 183 -3.60 17.23 1.51
C GLN A 183 -3.90 17.87 0.17
N ASN A 184 -2.85 18.28 -0.57
CA ASN A 184 -2.99 18.65 -1.96
C ASN A 184 -2.61 17.45 -2.86
N VAL A 185 -3.21 17.40 -4.04
CA VAL A 185 -2.90 16.40 -5.07
C VAL A 185 -2.30 17.09 -6.28
N THR A 186 -1.07 16.73 -6.63
CA THR A 186 -0.46 17.18 -7.87
C THR A 186 -0.58 16.09 -8.92
N LEU A 187 -1.35 16.34 -9.98
CA LEU A 187 -1.40 15.48 -11.15
C LEU A 187 -0.16 15.73 -12.01
N LEU A 188 0.73 14.76 -12.07
CA LEU A 188 1.94 14.80 -12.87
C LEU A 188 1.77 14.02 -14.16
N ALA A 189 1.87 14.69 -15.29
CA ALA A 189 1.94 14.06 -16.60
C ALA A 189 3.32 14.26 -17.22
N VAL A 190 3.94 13.19 -17.71
CA VAL A 190 5.16 13.27 -18.50
C VAL A 190 4.79 13.24 -19.98
N SER A 191 4.95 14.38 -20.65
CA SER A 191 4.53 14.55 -22.03
C SER A 191 5.70 14.46 -23.02
N ARG A 192 5.39 14.00 -24.23
CA ARG A 192 6.27 14.08 -25.38
C ARG A 192 5.54 14.88 -26.47
N LYS A 193 6.08 16.05 -26.81
CA LYS A 193 5.48 16.98 -27.79
C LYS A 193 4.03 17.36 -27.47
N GLY A 194 3.72 17.61 -26.20
CA GLY A 194 2.37 17.99 -25.75
C GLY A 194 1.37 16.85 -25.67
N LYS A 195 1.80 15.60 -25.81
CA LYS A 195 0.95 14.40 -25.71
C LYS A 195 1.45 13.43 -24.65
N VAL A 196 0.53 12.68 -24.10
CA VAL A 196 0.75 11.51 -23.25
C VAL A 196 0.14 10.31 -24.00
N GLY A 197 0.98 9.39 -24.50
CA GLY A 197 0.53 8.44 -25.51
C GLY A 197 0.06 9.17 -26.77
N ASP A 198 -1.18 8.89 -27.21
CA ASP A 198 -1.81 9.53 -28.36
C ASP A 198 -2.73 10.69 -28.00
N ARG A 199 -2.93 10.97 -26.70
CA ARG A 199 -3.87 11.97 -26.19
C ARG A 199 -3.17 13.30 -25.89
N PRO A 200 -3.84 14.46 -26.09
CA PRO A 200 -3.37 15.73 -25.56
C PRO A 200 -3.16 15.66 -24.06
N VAL A 201 -2.07 16.24 -23.55
CA VAL A 201 -1.75 16.21 -22.12
C VAL A 201 -2.81 16.90 -21.27
N GLU A 202 -3.42 17.95 -21.81
CA GLU A 202 -4.48 18.72 -21.16
C GLU A 202 -5.75 17.87 -20.92
N ASP A 203 -6.12 17.05 -21.90
CA ASP A 203 -7.28 16.14 -21.79
C ASP A 203 -7.06 15.10 -20.70
N VAL A 204 -5.83 14.55 -20.60
CA VAL A 204 -5.48 13.57 -19.56
C VAL A 204 -5.53 14.18 -18.16
N LEU A 205 -5.02 15.42 -18.01
CA LEU A 205 -5.03 16.12 -16.72
C LEU A 205 -6.44 16.54 -16.30
N ASN A 206 -7.25 17.04 -17.24
CA ASN A 206 -8.62 17.44 -16.97
C ASN A 206 -9.49 16.23 -16.57
N GLU A 207 -9.37 15.11 -17.29
CA GLU A 207 -10.04 13.87 -16.90
C GLU A 207 -9.62 13.41 -15.49
N GLY A 208 -8.32 13.46 -15.18
CA GLY A 208 -7.82 13.13 -13.85
C GLY A 208 -8.38 14.04 -12.76
N ARG A 209 -8.52 15.34 -13.04
CA ARG A 209 -9.16 16.30 -12.12
C ARG A 209 -10.62 15.98 -11.90
N GLU A 210 -11.36 15.65 -12.96
CA GLU A 210 -12.77 15.31 -12.86
C GLU A 210 -12.99 14.09 -11.96
N ILE A 211 -12.18 13.03 -12.09
CA ILE A 211 -12.23 11.86 -11.21
C ILE A 211 -12.05 12.27 -9.74
N LEU A 212 -11.01 13.03 -9.42
CA LEU A 212 -10.72 13.45 -8.05
C LEU A 212 -11.82 14.36 -7.46
N VAL A 213 -12.41 15.24 -8.27
CA VAL A 213 -13.51 16.10 -7.85
C VAL A 213 -14.79 15.31 -7.57
N VAL A 214 -15.10 14.31 -8.39
CA VAL A 214 -16.25 13.41 -8.16
C VAL A 214 -16.09 12.66 -6.83
N ASP A 215 -14.87 12.30 -6.45
CA ASP A 215 -14.56 11.64 -5.19
C ASP A 215 -14.46 12.60 -3.99
N GLY A 216 -14.71 13.90 -4.19
CA GLY A 216 -14.85 14.90 -3.12
C GLY A 216 -13.59 15.71 -2.83
N ILE A 217 -12.54 15.63 -3.63
CA ILE A 217 -11.38 16.51 -3.51
C ILE A 217 -11.72 17.88 -4.08
N SER A 218 -11.49 18.94 -3.31
CA SER A 218 -11.75 20.31 -3.76
C SER A 218 -10.84 20.68 -4.94
N PRO A 219 -11.39 21.36 -5.98
CA PRO A 219 -10.59 21.81 -7.13
C PRO A 219 -9.35 22.62 -6.76
N GLU A 220 -9.39 23.36 -5.65
CA GLU A 220 -8.27 24.18 -5.15
C GLU A 220 -7.11 23.34 -4.59
N GLN A 221 -7.39 22.10 -4.20
CA GLN A 221 -6.37 21.13 -3.73
C GLN A 221 -5.67 20.42 -4.88
N ILE A 222 -6.17 20.56 -6.14
CA ILE A 222 -5.65 19.85 -7.29
C ILE A 222 -4.76 20.77 -8.13
N ARG A 223 -3.49 20.38 -8.30
CA ARG A 223 -2.49 21.08 -9.11
C ARG A 223 -2.08 20.25 -10.30
N PHE A 224 -1.73 20.91 -11.39
CA PHE A 224 -1.21 20.24 -12.58
C PHE A 224 0.30 20.48 -12.71
N LYS A 225 1.02 19.44 -13.08
CA LYS A 225 2.43 19.50 -13.42
C LYS A 225 2.71 18.70 -14.69
N VAL A 226 3.33 19.35 -15.67
CA VAL A 226 3.72 18.71 -16.93
C VAL A 226 5.23 18.76 -17.06
N ILE A 227 5.85 17.61 -17.28
CA ILE A 227 7.27 17.49 -17.58
C ILE A 227 7.43 17.00 -19.01
N GLN A 228 8.26 17.72 -19.78
CA GLN A 228 8.63 17.29 -21.13
C GLN A 228 9.88 16.42 -21.09
N GLU A 229 9.71 15.11 -21.19
CA GLU A 229 10.81 14.16 -21.12
C GLU A 229 10.47 12.91 -21.95
N ALA A 230 11.49 12.29 -22.53
CA ALA A 230 11.31 11.05 -23.31
C ALA A 230 11.16 9.81 -22.41
N ASN A 231 11.73 9.85 -21.20
CA ASN A 231 11.69 8.74 -20.24
C ASN A 231 10.88 9.12 -18.99
N PRO A 232 9.63 8.67 -18.88
CA PRO A 232 8.76 9.01 -17.75
C PRO A 232 9.36 8.62 -16.40
N GLY A 233 9.97 7.43 -16.28
CA GLY A 233 10.55 6.96 -15.03
C GLY A 233 11.67 7.88 -14.51
N LYS A 234 12.56 8.37 -15.41
CA LYS A 234 13.61 9.34 -15.04
C LYS A 234 13.02 10.69 -14.62
N ALA A 235 11.97 11.14 -15.28
CA ALA A 235 11.30 12.38 -14.96
C ALA A 235 10.68 12.32 -13.54
N ILE A 236 9.92 11.25 -13.24
CA ILE A 236 9.25 11.06 -11.97
C ILE A 236 10.24 10.95 -10.79
N ILE A 237 11.38 10.25 -10.98
CA ILE A 237 12.38 10.07 -9.91
C ILE A 237 13.08 11.39 -9.54
N ARG A 238 13.20 12.32 -10.48
CA ARG A 238 13.82 13.64 -10.24
C ARG A 238 12.90 14.63 -9.54
N GLU A 239 11.60 14.33 -9.52
CA GLU A 239 10.57 15.14 -8.92
C GLU A 239 10.36 14.82 -7.45
#